data_b69d60ec231a48d77e9bfbe604d7c933
#
_entry.id   b69d60ec231a48d77e9bfbe604d7c933
#
_cell.length_a   1.000
_cell.length_b   1.000
_cell.length_c   1.000
_cell.angle_alpha   90.00
_cell.angle_beta   90.00
_cell.angle_gamma   90.00
#
_symmetry.space_group_name_H-M   'P 1'
#
loop_
_entity.id
_entity.type
_entity.pdbx_description
1 polymer ?
#
loop_
_entity_poly.entity_id
_entity_poly.type
_entity_poly.pdbx_seq_one_letter_code
_entity_poly.pdbx_strand_id
1 'polypeptide(L)'
;PMEAKPFAVGVRAEHSQQMINDSQYGENCPYDLPAAAYKVAEKAEDGKGVYSFCMCPGGYVVNASSEPGHLCVNGMSYSDRGGKNANSAIIVTINPEDYGDLSPLSGVAFQRELEKKAYELCQGEIPVQTYESFRKRTEGKESDPKDGMTFLPAMKGEYNWADLTGIFPSFLTKDIVSGMEKFGRKIKGFDRGDTLFSGVESRTSSPVRILRDDESLEASVKGLFPCGEGAGFAGGITSAAMDGIKTAEAVVKSLSQGENVR
;
A
#
# COMPACT_ATOMS: atom_id res chain seq x y z
N PRO A 1 -10.41 -8.95 -23.29
CA PRO A 1 -11.05 -7.77 -22.70
C PRO A 1 -10.46 -7.47 -21.32
N MET A 2 -10.45 -6.18 -20.93
CA MET A 2 -10.01 -5.69 -19.62
C MET A 2 -11.01 -4.66 -19.13
N GLU A 3 -11.12 -4.49 -17.81
CA GLU A 3 -11.93 -3.44 -17.19
C GLU A 3 -11.12 -2.69 -16.14
N ALA A 4 -11.45 -1.43 -15.91
CA ALA A 4 -10.94 -0.64 -14.81
C ALA A 4 -11.47 -1.19 -13.48
N LYS A 5 -10.63 -1.22 -12.47
CA LYS A 5 -10.96 -1.77 -11.16
C LYS A 5 -10.54 -0.80 -10.07
N PRO A 6 -11.33 -0.63 -8.99
CA PRO A 6 -10.89 0.09 -7.81
C PRO A 6 -9.61 -0.51 -7.24
N PHE A 7 -8.70 0.35 -6.80
CA PHE A 7 -7.44 0.00 -6.16
C PHE A 7 -7.17 0.95 -4.98
N ALA A 8 -5.98 0.95 -4.41
CA ALA A 8 -5.67 1.88 -3.34
C ALA A 8 -4.23 2.38 -3.46
N VAL A 9 -4.02 3.63 -3.07
CA VAL A 9 -2.71 4.27 -3.02
C VAL A 9 -2.57 5.11 -1.76
N GLY A 10 -1.34 5.39 -1.35
CA GLY A 10 -1.07 6.24 -0.21
C GLY A 10 0.41 6.28 0.15
N VAL A 11 0.67 6.27 1.44
CA VAL A 11 2.02 6.34 2.02
C VAL A 11 2.34 5.07 2.80
N ARG A 12 3.62 4.83 3.04
CA ARG A 12 4.08 3.87 4.03
C ARG A 12 4.34 4.59 5.34
N ALA A 13 3.62 4.23 6.39
CA ALA A 13 3.76 4.82 7.72
C ALA A 13 4.67 3.96 8.60
N GLU A 14 5.67 4.58 9.23
CA GLU A 14 6.51 3.96 10.25
C GLU A 14 6.20 4.52 11.63
N HIS A 15 6.16 3.61 12.61
CA HIS A 15 6.04 3.89 14.02
C HIS A 15 7.16 3.21 14.79
N SER A 16 7.51 3.70 15.98
CA SER A 16 8.33 2.90 16.89
C SER A 16 7.63 1.57 17.16
N GLN A 17 8.34 0.44 17.01
CA GLN A 17 7.77 -0.88 17.36
C GLN A 17 7.38 -0.95 18.83
N GLN A 18 8.13 -0.29 19.72
CA GLN A 18 7.81 -0.22 21.13
C GLN A 18 6.45 0.46 21.37
N MET A 19 6.18 1.57 20.70
CA MET A 19 4.87 2.25 20.82
C MET A 19 3.71 1.33 20.41
N ILE A 20 3.90 0.55 19.33
CA ILE A 20 2.90 -0.42 18.89
C ILE A 20 2.75 -1.55 19.93
N ASN A 21 3.86 -2.07 20.49
CA ASN A 21 3.83 -3.07 21.55
C ASN A 21 3.06 -2.56 22.77
N ASP A 22 3.38 -1.36 23.24
CA ASP A 22 2.74 -0.75 24.40
C ASP A 22 1.25 -0.53 24.19
N SER A 23 0.85 -0.14 23.00
CA SER A 23 -0.56 0.03 22.65
C SER A 23 -1.33 -1.30 22.57
N GLN A 24 -0.69 -2.40 22.16
CA GLN A 24 -1.35 -3.70 21.98
C GLN A 24 -1.29 -4.56 23.24
N TYR A 25 -0.20 -4.50 23.99
CA TYR A 25 0.08 -5.39 25.11
C TYR A 25 0.04 -4.68 26.48
N GLY A 26 -0.02 -3.34 26.48
CA GLY A 26 0.11 -2.52 27.66
C GLY A 26 1.56 -2.13 27.97
N GLU A 27 1.72 -0.94 28.54
CA GLU A 27 3.03 -0.46 29.02
C GLU A 27 3.53 -1.41 30.13
N ASN A 28 4.81 -1.77 30.08
CA ASN A 28 5.45 -2.70 31.03
C ASN A 28 4.86 -4.12 31.04
N CYS A 29 4.40 -4.64 29.91
CA CYS A 29 3.97 -6.03 29.79
C CYS A 29 5.08 -6.98 30.33
N PRO A 30 4.79 -7.85 31.30
CA PRO A 30 5.82 -8.70 31.93
C PRO A 30 6.17 -9.94 31.10
N TYR A 31 5.53 -10.14 29.94
CA TYR A 31 5.71 -11.31 29.09
C TYR A 31 6.59 -10.98 27.90
N ASP A 32 7.42 -11.94 27.51
CA ASP A 32 8.18 -11.88 26.26
C ASP A 32 7.22 -12.24 25.10
N LEU A 33 6.63 -11.21 24.51
CA LEU A 33 5.67 -11.35 23.41
C LEU A 33 6.34 -10.96 22.09
N PRO A 34 5.90 -11.56 20.97
CA PRO A 34 6.44 -11.19 19.66
C PRO A 34 6.10 -9.73 19.31
N ALA A 35 6.87 -9.14 18.39
CA ALA A 35 6.59 -7.81 17.90
C ALA A 35 5.12 -7.67 17.48
N ALA A 36 4.41 -6.72 18.09
CA ALA A 36 2.97 -6.52 17.90
C ALA A 36 2.64 -6.11 16.47
N ALA A 37 1.57 -6.67 15.95
CA ALA A 37 0.98 -6.33 14.66
C ALA A 37 -0.37 -5.64 14.84
N TYR A 38 -0.81 -4.92 13.81
CA TYR A 38 -2.12 -4.28 13.81
C TYR A 38 -2.78 -4.34 12.43
N LYS A 39 -4.09 -4.15 12.42
CA LYS A 39 -4.88 -3.91 11.22
C LYS A 39 -5.96 -2.89 11.57
N VAL A 40 -5.99 -1.78 10.83
CA VAL A 40 -6.97 -0.71 11.02
C VAL A 40 -7.64 -0.35 9.69
N ALA A 41 -8.91 0.01 9.78
CA ALA A 41 -9.68 0.51 8.66
C ALA A 41 -10.73 1.50 9.17
N GLU A 42 -10.94 2.56 8.42
CA GLU A 42 -11.95 3.61 8.63
C GLU A 42 -12.47 4.14 7.31
N LYS A 43 -13.48 4.99 7.38
CA LYS A 43 -13.90 5.82 6.26
C LYS A 43 -13.40 7.24 6.45
N ALA A 44 -12.86 7.86 5.40
CA ALA A 44 -12.59 9.29 5.35
C ALA A 44 -13.90 10.09 5.41
N GLU A 45 -13.80 11.42 5.46
CA GLU A 45 -14.99 12.28 5.54
C GLU A 45 -15.84 12.23 4.26
N ASP A 46 -15.23 12.04 3.11
CA ASP A 46 -15.90 11.86 1.81
C ASP A 46 -16.48 10.44 1.60
N GLY A 47 -16.28 9.54 2.58
CA GLY A 47 -16.78 8.16 2.57
C GLY A 47 -15.83 7.14 1.96
N LYS A 48 -14.67 7.54 1.41
CA LYS A 48 -13.65 6.62 0.90
C LYS A 48 -13.05 5.77 2.02
N GLY A 49 -12.73 4.51 1.70
CA GLY A 49 -12.03 3.64 2.62
C GLY A 49 -10.59 4.07 2.81
N VAL A 50 -10.16 4.22 4.08
CA VAL A 50 -8.74 4.39 4.46
C VAL A 50 -8.37 3.20 5.36
N TYR A 51 -7.26 2.52 5.07
CA TYR A 51 -6.90 1.33 5.82
C TYR A 51 -5.40 1.04 5.81
N SER A 52 -4.95 0.28 6.82
CA SER A 52 -3.61 -0.27 6.84
C SER A 52 -3.52 -1.52 5.99
N PHE A 53 -2.41 -1.69 5.27
CA PHE A 53 -2.16 -2.86 4.45
C PHE A 53 -0.71 -3.33 4.58
N CYS A 54 -0.46 -4.65 4.43
CA CYS A 54 0.88 -5.25 4.50
C CYS A 54 1.71 -4.71 5.69
N MET A 55 1.15 -4.82 6.92
CA MET A 55 1.84 -4.42 8.15
C MET A 55 3.04 -5.32 8.40
N CYS A 56 4.19 -4.69 8.67
CA CYS A 56 5.50 -5.31 8.89
C CYS A 56 6.00 -4.98 10.31
N PRO A 57 5.76 -5.87 11.30
CA PRO A 57 6.30 -5.70 12.65
C PRO A 57 7.82 -5.80 12.64
N GLY A 58 8.52 -4.94 13.42
CA GLY A 58 9.98 -4.92 13.45
C GLY A 58 10.60 -4.89 12.06
N GLY A 59 10.03 -4.06 11.16
CA GLY A 59 10.30 -4.12 9.74
C GLY A 59 11.01 -2.89 9.19
N TYR A 60 11.18 -2.90 7.89
CA TYR A 60 11.86 -1.88 7.11
C TYR A 60 11.00 -1.44 5.94
N VAL A 61 11.05 -0.16 5.60
CA VAL A 61 10.57 0.32 4.30
C VAL A 61 11.61 -0.02 3.24
N VAL A 62 11.14 -0.47 2.08
CA VAL A 62 12.00 -0.86 0.96
C VAL A 62 11.64 -0.10 -0.30
N ASN A 63 12.64 0.25 -1.11
CA ASN A 63 12.42 0.69 -2.47
C ASN A 63 11.98 -0.54 -3.30
N ALA A 64 10.74 -0.49 -3.82
CA ALA A 64 10.12 -1.55 -4.59
C ALA A 64 9.93 -1.17 -6.07
N SER A 65 10.67 -0.16 -6.53
CA SER A 65 10.59 0.35 -7.91
C SER A 65 10.94 -0.71 -8.93
N SER A 66 10.22 -0.75 -10.03
CA SER A 66 10.43 -1.70 -11.12
C SER A 66 10.55 -1.03 -12.50
N GLU A 67 10.33 0.29 -12.58
CA GLU A 67 10.43 1.06 -13.81
C GLU A 67 11.45 2.20 -13.65
N PRO A 68 12.34 2.44 -14.64
CA PRO A 68 13.25 3.58 -14.60
C PRO A 68 12.49 4.90 -14.48
N GLY A 69 12.99 5.81 -13.63
CA GLY A 69 12.36 7.13 -13.42
C GLY A 69 11.04 7.10 -12.63
N HIS A 70 10.70 5.97 -12.01
CA HIS A 70 9.52 5.80 -11.15
C HIS A 70 9.96 5.28 -9.80
N LEU A 71 9.28 5.71 -8.72
CA LEU A 71 9.59 5.25 -7.37
C LEU A 71 8.32 4.81 -6.66
N CYS A 72 8.32 3.59 -6.16
CA CYS A 72 7.33 3.11 -5.20
C CYS A 72 8.01 2.42 -4.03
N VAL A 73 7.33 2.44 -2.89
CA VAL A 73 7.80 1.79 -1.66
C VAL A 73 6.92 0.60 -1.29
N ASN A 74 7.49 -0.30 -0.51
CA ASN A 74 6.79 -1.38 0.15
C ASN A 74 7.45 -1.61 1.52
N GLY A 75 7.02 -2.60 2.29
CA GLY A 75 7.61 -2.98 3.56
C GLY A 75 8.02 -4.43 3.61
N MET A 76 8.96 -4.72 4.48
CA MET A 76 9.39 -6.07 4.78
C MET A 76 9.75 -6.23 6.26
N SER A 77 9.63 -7.44 6.78
CA SER A 77 10.24 -7.84 8.05
C SER A 77 11.13 -9.05 7.82
N TYR A 78 12.23 -9.13 8.56
CA TYR A 78 12.96 -10.39 8.69
C TYR A 78 12.16 -11.38 9.56
N SER A 79 12.52 -12.63 9.55
CA SER A 79 11.81 -13.69 10.29
C SER A 79 11.78 -13.48 11.80
N ASP A 80 12.83 -12.86 12.36
CA ASP A 80 12.94 -12.49 13.76
C ASP A 80 12.10 -11.28 14.18
N ARG A 81 11.64 -10.47 13.19
CA ARG A 81 10.91 -9.21 13.43
C ARG A 81 11.60 -8.28 14.43
N GLY A 82 12.95 -8.29 14.44
CA GLY A 82 13.79 -7.61 15.43
C GLY A 82 14.08 -6.13 15.14
N GLY A 83 13.50 -5.54 14.12
CA GLY A 83 13.67 -4.11 13.79
C GLY A 83 13.04 -3.19 14.83
N LYS A 84 13.56 -1.96 14.92
CA LYS A 84 13.10 -0.96 15.89
C LYS A 84 11.77 -0.30 15.50
N ASN A 85 11.43 -0.31 14.21
CA ASN A 85 10.22 0.29 13.67
C ASN A 85 9.24 -0.78 13.21
N ALA A 86 7.96 -0.47 13.38
CA ALA A 86 6.85 -1.14 12.72
C ALA A 86 6.42 -0.30 11.51
N ASN A 87 6.04 -0.88 10.40
CA ASN A 87 5.51 -0.10 9.29
C ASN A 87 4.30 -0.77 8.62
N SER A 88 3.46 0.02 8.00
CA SER A 88 2.37 -0.45 7.13
C SER A 88 2.05 0.59 6.05
N ALA A 89 1.52 0.15 4.93
CA ALA A 89 0.83 1.07 4.03
C ALA A 89 -0.38 1.69 4.74
N ILE A 90 -0.59 2.99 4.55
CA ILE A 90 -1.82 3.71 4.86
C ILE A 90 -2.35 4.20 3.53
N ILE A 91 -3.41 3.56 3.07
CA ILE A 91 -3.90 3.67 1.70
C ILE A 91 -5.37 4.04 1.65
N VAL A 92 -5.70 4.79 0.62
CA VAL A 92 -7.05 5.29 0.33
C VAL A 92 -7.58 4.59 -0.91
N THR A 93 -8.85 4.19 -0.87
CA THR A 93 -9.52 3.60 -2.04
C THR A 93 -9.65 4.62 -3.15
N ILE A 94 -9.21 4.24 -4.34
CA ILE A 94 -9.31 5.00 -5.60
C ILE A 94 -10.26 4.27 -6.53
N ASN A 95 -11.26 4.99 -7.01
CA ASN A 95 -12.21 4.51 -8.00
C ASN A 95 -11.89 5.10 -9.39
N PRO A 96 -12.38 4.49 -10.49
CA PRO A 96 -12.15 5.01 -11.83
C PRO A 96 -12.57 6.48 -12.02
N GLU A 97 -13.59 6.93 -11.30
CA GLU A 97 -14.09 8.30 -11.34
C GLU A 97 -13.08 9.33 -10.77
N ASP A 98 -12.17 8.90 -9.90
CA ASP A 98 -11.22 9.79 -9.22
C ASP A 98 -10.11 10.29 -10.15
N TYR A 99 -9.83 9.60 -11.25
CA TYR A 99 -8.83 9.99 -12.25
C TYR A 99 -9.45 10.33 -13.63
N GLY A 100 -10.79 10.40 -13.69
CA GLY A 100 -11.52 11.04 -14.80
C GLY A 100 -11.54 10.29 -16.13
N ASP A 101 -11.00 9.07 -16.21
CA ASP A 101 -11.02 8.24 -17.41
C ASP A 101 -11.35 6.78 -17.05
N LEU A 102 -12.38 6.25 -17.72
CA LEU A 102 -12.85 4.88 -17.52
C LEU A 102 -12.14 3.84 -18.41
N SER A 103 -11.09 4.24 -19.13
CA SER A 103 -10.25 3.30 -19.87
C SER A 103 -9.63 2.27 -18.91
N PRO A 104 -9.60 0.98 -19.27
CA PRO A 104 -9.03 -0.06 -18.39
C PRO A 104 -7.61 0.22 -17.89
N LEU A 105 -6.79 0.94 -18.63
CA LEU A 105 -5.40 1.23 -18.29
C LEU A 105 -5.19 2.58 -17.60
N SER A 106 -6.22 3.39 -17.40
CA SER A 106 -6.08 4.73 -16.81
C SER A 106 -5.64 4.68 -15.34
N GLY A 107 -6.04 3.66 -14.59
CA GLY A 107 -5.54 3.43 -13.23
C GLY A 107 -4.04 3.13 -13.21
N VAL A 108 -3.49 2.44 -14.22
CA VAL A 108 -2.04 2.22 -14.36
C VAL A 108 -1.33 3.55 -14.63
N ALA A 109 -1.90 4.40 -15.51
CA ALA A 109 -1.34 5.73 -15.79
C ALA A 109 -1.34 6.60 -14.54
N PHE A 110 -2.40 6.56 -13.73
CA PHE A 110 -2.50 7.26 -12.45
C PHE A 110 -1.40 6.79 -11.46
N GLN A 111 -1.20 5.49 -11.29
CA GLN A 111 -0.12 4.97 -10.46
C GLN A 111 1.25 5.46 -10.93
N ARG A 112 1.54 5.37 -12.23
CA ARG A 112 2.80 5.83 -12.82
C ARG A 112 3.03 7.33 -12.63
N GLU A 113 2.00 8.15 -12.71
CA GLU A 113 2.13 9.59 -12.44
C GLU A 113 2.59 9.86 -11.00
N LEU A 114 1.99 9.18 -10.00
CA LEU A 114 2.40 9.30 -8.62
C LEU A 114 3.84 8.82 -8.40
N GLU A 115 4.19 7.67 -8.98
CA GLU A 115 5.53 7.08 -8.88
C GLU A 115 6.60 7.98 -9.52
N LYS A 116 6.27 8.61 -10.66
CA LYS A 116 7.14 9.58 -11.34
C LYS A 116 7.36 10.81 -10.46
N LYS A 117 6.30 11.40 -9.91
CA LYS A 117 6.41 12.54 -8.97
C LYS A 117 7.27 12.19 -7.75
N ALA A 118 7.10 11.00 -7.18
CA ALA A 118 7.91 10.53 -6.06
C ALA A 118 9.40 10.41 -6.44
N TYR A 119 9.70 9.87 -7.63
CA TYR A 119 11.07 9.79 -8.16
C TYR A 119 11.69 11.17 -8.36
N GLU A 120 10.97 12.09 -9.02
CA GLU A 120 11.46 13.44 -9.32
C GLU A 120 11.70 14.27 -8.06
N LEU A 121 10.90 14.05 -7.01
CA LEU A 121 10.98 14.77 -5.74
C LEU A 121 12.33 14.59 -5.04
N CYS A 122 12.90 13.39 -5.06
CA CYS A 122 14.17 13.04 -4.40
C CYS A 122 15.17 12.34 -5.34
N GLN A 123 15.04 12.50 -6.66
CA GLN A 123 15.98 11.96 -7.66
C GLN A 123 16.19 10.42 -7.54
N GLY A 124 15.13 9.71 -7.16
CA GLY A 124 15.14 8.26 -7.00
C GLY A 124 15.44 7.77 -5.58
N GLU A 125 15.81 8.64 -4.65
CA GLU A 125 15.84 8.33 -3.22
C GLU A 125 14.42 8.32 -2.66
N ILE A 126 14.16 7.53 -1.59
CA ILE A 126 12.84 7.44 -0.97
C ILE A 126 12.50 8.77 -0.27
N PRO A 127 11.45 9.50 -0.70
CA PRO A 127 11.04 10.72 -0.01
C PRO A 127 10.37 10.38 1.34
N VAL A 128 10.76 11.11 2.39
CA VAL A 128 10.31 10.92 3.78
C VAL A 128 9.80 12.23 4.35
N GLN A 129 8.74 12.16 5.13
CA GLN A 129 8.15 13.29 5.86
C GLN A 129 7.56 12.82 7.17
N THR A 130 7.58 13.66 8.22
CA THR A 130 6.82 13.37 9.44
C THR A 130 5.32 13.61 9.21
N TYR A 131 4.47 12.89 9.93
CA TYR A 131 3.01 13.10 9.88
C TYR A 131 2.62 14.52 10.31
N GLU A 132 3.29 15.10 11.30
CA GLU A 132 3.04 16.49 11.71
C GLU A 132 3.24 17.46 10.55
N SER A 133 4.35 17.33 9.83
CA SER A 133 4.63 18.15 8.66
C SER A 133 3.62 17.87 7.53
N PHE A 134 3.34 16.61 7.23
CA PHE A 134 2.35 16.22 6.20
C PHE A 134 0.97 16.82 6.49
N ARG A 135 0.50 16.75 7.73
CA ARG A 135 -0.78 17.33 8.15
C ARG A 135 -0.79 18.84 7.98
N LYS A 136 0.25 19.55 8.48
CA LYS A 136 0.38 20.99 8.32
C LYS A 136 0.36 21.43 6.85
N ARG A 137 1.14 20.75 6.00
CA ARG A 137 1.17 21.01 4.55
C ARG A 137 -0.20 20.74 3.88
N THR A 138 -0.89 19.70 4.27
CA THR A 138 -2.25 19.41 3.79
C THR A 138 -3.25 20.52 4.15
N GLU A 139 -3.04 21.21 5.29
CA GLU A 139 -3.81 22.37 5.73
C GLU A 139 -3.34 23.69 5.06
N GLY A 140 -2.37 23.65 4.18
CA GLY A 140 -1.78 24.82 3.52
C GLY A 140 -0.82 25.63 4.39
N LYS A 141 -0.29 25.06 5.46
CA LYS A 141 0.69 25.67 6.36
C LYS A 141 2.12 25.25 5.99
N GLU A 142 3.07 26.17 6.11
CA GLU A 142 4.49 25.84 5.96
C GLU A 142 4.98 24.96 7.10
N SER A 143 5.83 23.95 6.76
CA SER A 143 6.45 23.05 7.74
C SER A 143 7.69 22.38 7.13
N ASP A 144 8.73 22.20 7.94
CA ASP A 144 9.89 21.39 7.54
C ASP A 144 9.50 19.91 7.51
N PRO A 145 9.94 19.11 6.52
CA PRO A 145 9.65 17.68 6.47
C PRO A 145 10.03 16.88 7.73
N LYS A 146 10.95 17.41 8.55
CA LYS A 146 11.42 16.78 9.80
C LYS A 146 10.71 17.28 11.06
N ASP A 147 9.77 18.23 10.95
CA ASP A 147 9.08 18.79 12.11
C ASP A 147 8.52 17.69 13.02
N GLY A 148 8.85 17.75 14.31
CA GLY A 148 8.39 16.79 15.30
C GLY A 148 9.10 15.42 15.30
N MET A 149 10.12 15.19 14.48
CA MET A 149 10.86 13.94 14.40
C MET A 149 11.50 13.56 15.75
N THR A 150 11.27 12.32 16.20
CA THR A 150 11.89 11.77 17.43
C THR A 150 12.67 10.48 17.19
N PHE A 151 12.51 9.83 16.04
CA PHE A 151 13.25 8.63 15.64
C PHE A 151 13.58 8.65 14.15
N LEU A 152 14.50 7.79 13.73
CA LEU A 152 14.98 7.72 12.35
C LEU A 152 14.21 6.67 11.55
N PRO A 153 14.07 6.88 10.23
CA PRO A 153 13.51 5.88 9.33
C PRO A 153 14.31 4.56 9.37
N ALA A 154 13.60 3.45 9.29
CA ALA A 154 14.20 2.12 9.12
C ALA A 154 13.98 1.67 7.66
N MET A 155 14.97 1.95 6.80
CA MET A 155 14.85 1.75 5.35
C MET A 155 15.91 0.85 4.77
N LYS A 156 15.57 0.18 3.68
CA LYS A 156 16.49 -0.49 2.75
C LYS A 156 16.48 0.27 1.43
N GLY A 157 17.44 1.12 1.25
CA GLY A 157 17.62 2.08 0.18
C GLY A 157 17.92 3.47 0.75
N GLU A 158 18.46 4.34 -0.11
CA GLU A 158 18.72 5.75 0.22
C GLU A 158 17.39 6.50 0.35
N TYR A 159 17.34 7.48 1.25
CA TYR A 159 16.17 8.30 1.46
C TYR A 159 16.52 9.77 1.65
N ASN A 160 15.59 10.66 1.35
CA ASN A 160 15.73 12.08 1.58
C ASN A 160 14.45 12.68 2.16
N TRP A 161 14.60 13.76 2.90
CA TRP A 161 13.48 14.47 3.51
C TRP A 161 12.84 15.42 2.50
N ALA A 162 11.55 15.26 2.24
CA ALA A 162 10.83 16.04 1.26
C ALA A 162 9.33 16.13 1.58
N ASP A 163 8.65 17.11 1.00
CA ASP A 163 7.21 17.30 1.14
C ASP A 163 6.45 16.32 0.23
N LEU A 164 5.87 15.30 0.81
CA LEU A 164 5.09 14.26 0.11
C LEU A 164 3.75 14.76 -0.40
N THR A 165 3.22 15.87 0.11
CA THR A 165 1.87 16.33 -0.27
C THR A 165 1.77 16.70 -1.75
N GLY A 166 2.88 17.12 -2.36
CA GLY A 166 2.94 17.41 -3.80
C GLY A 166 2.83 16.20 -4.73
N ILE A 167 3.04 14.98 -4.21
CA ILE A 167 2.89 13.76 -4.99
C ILE A 167 1.40 13.49 -5.28
N PHE A 168 0.53 13.77 -4.32
CA PHE A 168 -0.87 13.35 -4.30
C PHE A 168 -1.85 14.45 -4.74
N PRO A 169 -2.98 14.09 -5.34
CA PRO A 169 -4.15 14.96 -5.39
C PRO A 169 -4.60 15.38 -3.99
N SER A 170 -5.12 16.58 -3.84
CA SER A 170 -5.46 17.16 -2.53
C SER A 170 -6.53 16.40 -1.73
N PHE A 171 -7.44 15.70 -2.39
CA PHE A 171 -8.41 14.86 -1.68
C PHE A 171 -7.71 13.71 -0.95
N LEU A 172 -6.70 13.12 -1.58
CA LEU A 172 -5.98 11.96 -1.08
C LEU A 172 -5.16 12.30 0.17
N THR A 173 -4.50 13.47 0.21
CA THR A 173 -3.79 13.94 1.40
C THR A 173 -4.74 14.18 2.57
N LYS A 174 -5.92 14.75 2.32
CA LYS A 174 -6.97 14.98 3.33
C LYS A 174 -7.51 13.66 3.89
N ASP A 175 -7.75 12.68 3.02
CA ASP A 175 -8.26 11.37 3.42
C ASP A 175 -7.24 10.60 4.26
N ILE A 176 -5.94 10.65 3.89
CA ILE A 176 -4.86 10.08 4.71
C ILE A 176 -4.86 10.73 6.10
N VAL A 177 -4.92 12.05 6.20
CA VAL A 177 -4.95 12.76 7.49
C VAL A 177 -6.17 12.35 8.30
N SER A 178 -7.36 12.39 7.69
CA SER A 178 -8.62 11.95 8.35
C SER A 178 -8.53 10.50 8.85
N GLY A 179 -7.94 9.61 8.05
CA GLY A 179 -7.71 8.21 8.42
C GLY A 179 -6.78 8.08 9.62
N MET A 180 -5.65 8.77 9.62
CA MET A 180 -4.66 8.75 10.71
C MET A 180 -5.28 9.20 12.03
N GLU A 181 -6.03 10.30 12.05
CA GLU A 181 -6.72 10.78 13.27
C GLU A 181 -7.72 9.77 13.82
N LYS A 182 -8.44 9.06 12.94
CA LYS A 182 -9.38 8.00 13.35
C LYS A 182 -8.64 6.76 13.86
N PHE A 183 -7.49 6.43 13.27
CA PHE A 183 -6.63 5.33 13.74
C PHE A 183 -6.02 5.63 15.11
N GLY A 184 -5.65 6.87 15.39
CA GLY A 184 -5.18 7.31 16.72
C GLY A 184 -6.19 7.05 17.85
N ARG A 185 -7.48 7.03 17.54
CA ARG A 185 -8.54 6.66 18.49
C ARG A 185 -8.59 5.15 18.78
N LYS A 186 -8.08 4.31 17.87
CA LYS A 186 -8.06 2.84 18.01
C LYS A 186 -6.73 2.33 18.58
N ILE A 187 -5.65 2.95 18.18
CA ILE A 187 -4.29 2.60 18.58
C ILE A 187 -3.65 3.86 19.15
N LYS A 188 -3.48 3.91 20.47
CA LYS A 188 -2.90 5.06 21.18
C LYS A 188 -1.54 5.42 20.59
N GLY A 189 -1.42 6.63 20.07
CA GLY A 189 -0.19 7.16 19.49
C GLY A 189 0.01 6.85 18.01
N PHE A 190 -0.97 6.28 17.30
CA PHE A 190 -0.86 6.01 15.87
C PHE A 190 -0.76 7.30 15.05
N ASP A 191 -1.46 8.35 15.46
CA ASP A 191 -1.49 9.68 14.85
C ASP A 191 -0.50 10.67 15.49
N ARG A 192 0.58 10.16 16.12
CA ARG A 192 1.64 11.01 16.67
C ARG A 192 2.30 11.81 15.55
N GLY A 193 2.66 13.06 15.87
CA GLY A 193 3.33 13.94 14.91
C GLY A 193 4.65 13.42 14.37
N ASP A 194 5.37 12.60 15.15
CA ASP A 194 6.65 11.97 14.80
C ASP A 194 6.51 10.68 13.97
N THR A 195 5.30 10.19 13.68
CA THR A 195 5.10 9.10 12.71
C THR A 195 5.73 9.47 11.38
N LEU A 196 6.49 8.56 10.78
CA LEU A 196 7.18 8.83 9.52
C LEU A 196 6.37 8.32 8.34
N PHE A 197 6.23 9.13 7.32
CA PHE A 197 5.65 8.75 6.04
C PHE A 197 6.71 8.65 4.97
N SER A 198 6.61 7.61 4.14
CA SER A 198 7.41 7.42 2.94
C SER A 198 6.49 7.24 1.73
N GLY A 199 6.85 7.78 0.59
CA GLY A 199 6.01 7.75 -0.60
C GLY A 199 6.73 7.23 -1.84
N VAL A 200 5.95 6.67 -2.72
CA VAL A 200 4.51 6.40 -2.72
C VAL A 200 4.25 4.90 -2.59
N GLU A 201 3.25 4.52 -1.81
CA GLU A 201 2.72 3.15 -1.84
C GLU A 201 1.61 3.11 -2.89
N SER A 202 1.93 2.67 -4.11
CA SER A 202 1.04 2.72 -5.28
C SER A 202 0.57 1.35 -5.74
N ARG A 203 1.28 0.27 -5.36
CA ARG A 203 1.08 -1.07 -5.92
C ARG A 203 0.53 -2.05 -4.88
N THR A 204 -0.59 -1.69 -4.26
CA THR A 204 -1.28 -2.52 -3.26
C THR A 204 -2.25 -3.52 -3.87
N SER A 205 -2.79 -3.21 -5.05
CA SER A 205 -3.63 -4.09 -5.87
C SER A 205 -3.64 -3.61 -7.31
N SER A 206 -3.99 -4.52 -8.24
CA SER A 206 -4.10 -4.17 -9.65
C SER A 206 -5.24 -3.18 -9.90
N PRO A 207 -5.01 -2.09 -10.65
CA PRO A 207 -6.07 -1.18 -11.10
C PRO A 207 -6.86 -1.72 -12.29
N VAL A 208 -6.49 -2.89 -12.78
CA VAL A 208 -7.06 -3.54 -13.96
C VAL A 208 -7.51 -4.94 -13.61
N ARG A 209 -8.63 -5.38 -14.20
CA ARG A 209 -9.01 -6.78 -14.25
C ARG A 209 -8.98 -7.28 -15.69
N ILE A 210 -8.28 -8.38 -15.93
CA ILE A 210 -8.29 -9.09 -17.20
C ILE A 210 -9.46 -10.07 -17.16
N LEU A 211 -10.49 -9.85 -17.97
CA LEU A 211 -11.72 -10.64 -17.91
C LEU A 211 -11.47 -12.10 -18.31
N ARG A 212 -12.08 -12.98 -17.57
CA ARG A 212 -12.10 -14.43 -17.81
C ARG A 212 -13.50 -14.99 -17.56
N ASP A 213 -13.81 -16.13 -18.11
CA ASP A 213 -15.03 -16.85 -17.83
C ASP A 213 -15.01 -17.41 -16.37
N ASP A 214 -16.13 -17.35 -15.68
CA ASP A 214 -16.20 -17.70 -14.25
C ASP A 214 -16.10 -19.22 -13.99
N GLU A 215 -16.41 -20.06 -14.99
CA GLU A 215 -16.37 -21.53 -14.84
C GLU A 215 -15.05 -22.12 -15.34
N SER A 216 -14.64 -21.74 -16.56
CA SER A 216 -13.43 -22.24 -17.19
C SER A 216 -12.17 -21.49 -16.74
N LEU A 217 -12.31 -20.30 -16.18
CA LEU A 217 -11.25 -19.35 -15.83
C LEU A 217 -10.35 -18.95 -17.02
N GLU A 218 -10.77 -19.24 -18.25
CA GLU A 218 -10.09 -18.88 -19.47
C GLU A 218 -10.56 -17.49 -19.95
N ALA A 219 -9.62 -16.69 -20.45
CA ALA A 219 -9.95 -15.41 -21.09
C ALA A 219 -10.54 -15.62 -22.48
N SER A 220 -11.00 -14.55 -23.14
CA SER A 220 -11.43 -14.58 -24.54
C SER A 220 -10.33 -15.03 -25.52
N VAL A 221 -9.06 -14.99 -25.09
CA VAL A 221 -7.91 -15.51 -25.82
C VAL A 221 -7.70 -16.95 -25.35
N LYS A 222 -7.83 -17.91 -26.26
CA LYS A 222 -7.71 -19.33 -25.94
C LYS A 222 -6.31 -19.67 -25.40
N GLY A 223 -6.28 -20.45 -24.31
CA GLY A 223 -5.05 -20.83 -23.61
C GLY A 223 -4.51 -19.78 -22.64
N LEU A 224 -5.20 -18.64 -22.49
CA LEU A 224 -4.84 -17.60 -21.54
C LEU A 224 -5.74 -17.66 -20.30
N PHE A 225 -5.14 -17.90 -19.14
CA PHE A 225 -5.82 -18.04 -17.83
C PHE A 225 -5.33 -16.94 -16.87
N PRO A 226 -5.94 -15.75 -16.88
CA PRO A 226 -5.56 -14.66 -15.98
C PRO A 226 -5.84 -15.04 -14.52
N CYS A 227 -4.86 -14.88 -13.61
CA CYS A 227 -5.06 -15.23 -12.20
C CYS A 227 -4.28 -14.32 -11.25
N GLY A 228 -4.67 -14.36 -9.99
CA GLY A 228 -4.01 -13.70 -8.89
C GLY A 228 -4.18 -12.18 -8.85
N GLU A 229 -3.24 -11.51 -8.20
CA GLU A 229 -3.31 -10.06 -7.95
C GLU A 229 -3.12 -9.25 -9.24
N GLY A 230 -2.09 -9.54 -10.02
CA GLY A 230 -1.79 -8.77 -11.23
C GLY A 230 -2.91 -8.80 -12.28
N ALA A 231 -3.68 -9.89 -12.34
CA ALA A 231 -4.84 -10.02 -13.21
C ALA A 231 -6.13 -9.45 -12.60
N GLY A 232 -6.10 -8.94 -11.37
CA GLY A 232 -7.22 -8.25 -10.72
C GLY A 232 -8.20 -9.15 -9.97
N PHE A 233 -7.87 -10.42 -9.69
CA PHE A 233 -8.75 -11.38 -9.01
C PHE A 233 -8.46 -11.55 -7.51
N ALA A 234 -7.35 -11.03 -7.03
CA ALA A 234 -6.95 -11.10 -5.62
C ALA A 234 -6.30 -9.79 -5.17
N GLY A 235 -6.30 -9.52 -3.86
CA GLY A 235 -5.68 -8.34 -3.26
C GLY A 235 -4.72 -8.69 -2.11
N GLY A 236 -4.41 -9.97 -1.89
CA GLY A 236 -3.52 -10.42 -0.84
C GLY A 236 -2.86 -11.76 -1.14
N ILE A 237 -1.80 -12.11 -0.42
CA ILE A 237 -0.96 -13.28 -0.66
C ILE A 237 -1.79 -14.57 -0.68
N THR A 238 -2.59 -14.80 0.37
CA THR A 238 -3.39 -16.03 0.49
C THR A 238 -4.46 -16.11 -0.60
N SER A 239 -5.18 -15.02 -0.87
CA SER A 239 -6.21 -15.00 -1.92
C SER A 239 -5.63 -15.19 -3.32
N ALA A 240 -4.45 -14.64 -3.60
CA ALA A 240 -3.74 -14.85 -4.85
C ALA A 240 -3.30 -16.32 -5.03
N ALA A 241 -2.79 -16.94 -3.96
CA ALA A 241 -2.44 -18.37 -3.97
C ALA A 241 -3.68 -19.26 -4.20
N MET A 242 -4.80 -18.97 -3.54
CA MET A 242 -6.07 -19.71 -3.73
C MET A 242 -6.58 -19.58 -5.17
N ASP A 243 -6.55 -18.39 -5.74
CA ASP A 243 -6.97 -18.18 -7.13
C ASP A 243 -6.03 -18.89 -8.11
N GLY A 244 -4.72 -18.88 -7.83
CA GLY A 244 -3.72 -19.63 -8.61
C GLY A 244 -3.97 -21.14 -8.62
N ILE A 245 -4.32 -21.73 -7.45
CA ILE A 245 -4.66 -23.17 -7.35
C ILE A 245 -5.92 -23.48 -8.19
N LYS A 246 -6.99 -22.69 -8.05
CA LYS A 246 -8.22 -22.86 -8.83
C LYS A 246 -7.95 -22.76 -10.34
N THR A 247 -7.10 -21.80 -10.73
CA THR A 247 -6.74 -21.61 -12.14
C THR A 247 -5.93 -22.79 -12.66
N ALA A 248 -5.00 -23.34 -11.88
CA ALA A 248 -4.26 -24.54 -12.26
C ALA A 248 -5.17 -25.76 -12.47
N GLU A 249 -6.16 -25.95 -11.59
CA GLU A 249 -7.18 -27.00 -11.75
C GLU A 249 -7.99 -26.83 -13.06
N ALA A 250 -8.38 -25.59 -13.38
CA ALA A 250 -9.08 -25.28 -14.63
C ALA A 250 -8.22 -25.56 -15.87
N VAL A 251 -6.94 -25.22 -15.83
CA VAL A 251 -5.98 -25.54 -16.92
C VAL A 251 -5.88 -27.05 -17.14
N VAL A 252 -5.71 -27.84 -16.06
CA VAL A 252 -5.64 -29.31 -16.15
C VAL A 252 -6.92 -29.88 -16.78
N LYS A 253 -8.09 -29.39 -16.34
CA LYS A 253 -9.38 -29.81 -16.90
C LYS A 253 -9.50 -29.50 -18.41
N SER A 254 -9.08 -28.31 -18.82
CA SER A 254 -9.07 -27.88 -20.23
C SER A 254 -8.19 -28.77 -21.11
N LEU A 255 -6.97 -29.08 -20.61
CA LEU A 255 -6.04 -29.97 -21.35
C LEU A 255 -6.59 -31.39 -21.48
N SER A 256 -7.15 -31.96 -20.42
CA SER A 256 -7.74 -33.33 -20.41
C SER A 256 -8.95 -33.46 -21.34
N GLN A 257 -9.73 -32.39 -21.53
CA GLN A 257 -10.83 -32.36 -22.49
C GLN A 257 -10.36 -32.25 -23.95
N GLY A 258 -9.23 -31.55 -24.17
CA GLY A 258 -8.63 -31.41 -25.50
C GLY A 258 -7.98 -32.72 -26.04
N GLU A 259 -7.55 -33.63 -25.17
CA GLU A 259 -6.98 -34.93 -25.55
C GLU A 259 -8.07 -35.93 -25.99
N ASN A 260 -9.33 -35.77 -25.54
CA ASN A 260 -10.43 -36.62 -25.91
C ASN A 260 -11.08 -36.28 -27.29
N VAL A 261 -10.56 -35.29 -28.00
CA VAL A 261 -11.07 -34.80 -29.30
C VAL A 261 -10.09 -35.11 -30.46
N ARG A 262 -9.07 -35.93 -30.26
CA ARG A 262 -8.14 -36.39 -31.31
C ARG A 262 -8.34 -37.86 -31.66
#